data_9e0370dfdee52d8bc84482fa94a8a902
#
_entry.id   9e0370dfdee52d8bc84482fa94a8a902
#
_cell.length_a   1.000
_cell.length_b   1.000
_cell.length_c   1.000
_cell.angle_alpha   90.00
_cell.angle_beta   90.00
_cell.angle_gamma   90.00
#
_symmetry.space_group_name_H-M   'P 1'
#
loop_
_entity.id
_entity.type
_entity.pdbx_description
1 polymer ?
#
loop_
_entity_poly.entity_id
_entity_poly.type
_entity_poly.pdbx_seq_one_letter_code
_entity_poly.pdbx_strand_id
1 'polypeptide(L)'
;EKTRGLAIGSKERYELCPDVPTFIEQGYAIESGKYRGLATPQNIPAEARQYLETKFAELCANPEYQKAVKSSGLMPQFQTGKAFGEIIRTEGEQAKKILEAYGLLK
;
A
#
# COMPACT_ATOMS: atom_id res chain seq x y z
N GLU A 1 -11.26 -12.75 -24.67
CA GLU A 1 -11.42 -11.29 -24.73
C GLU A 1 -10.20 -10.63 -24.14
N LYS A 2 -9.68 -9.59 -24.81
CA LYS A 2 -8.44 -8.96 -24.37
C LYS A 2 -8.79 -7.64 -23.70
N THR A 3 -8.44 -7.50 -22.42
CA THR A 3 -8.51 -6.23 -21.71
C THR A 3 -7.26 -5.40 -21.99
N ARG A 4 -7.39 -4.07 -22.03
CA ARG A 4 -6.29 -3.12 -22.15
C ARG A 4 -6.15 -2.35 -20.85
N GLY A 5 -4.94 -2.37 -20.25
CA GLY A 5 -4.61 -1.48 -19.14
C GLY A 5 -4.52 -0.04 -19.62
N LEU A 6 -5.17 0.89 -18.93
CA LEU A 6 -5.19 2.31 -19.29
C LEU A 6 -4.26 3.13 -18.42
N ALA A 7 -4.19 2.85 -17.12
CA ALA A 7 -3.34 3.54 -16.16
C ALA A 7 -3.13 2.70 -14.89
N ILE A 8 -2.04 2.97 -14.19
CA ILE A 8 -1.69 2.39 -12.90
C ILE A 8 -1.63 3.49 -11.84
N GLY A 9 -2.14 3.20 -10.63
CA GLY A 9 -2.18 4.15 -9.51
C GLY A 9 -0.88 4.28 -8.70
N SER A 10 0.21 3.66 -9.12
CA SER A 10 1.52 3.78 -8.45
C SER A 10 2.35 4.94 -8.98
N LYS A 11 3.38 5.35 -8.23
CA LYS A 11 4.36 6.37 -8.69
C LYS A 11 5.13 5.92 -9.92
N GLU A 12 5.46 4.63 -9.96
CA GLU A 12 6.24 4.02 -11.02
C GLU A 12 5.42 2.95 -11.73
N ARG A 13 5.79 2.66 -12.98
CA ARG A 13 5.15 1.58 -13.74
C ARG A 13 5.40 0.23 -13.08
N TYR A 14 4.44 -0.66 -13.24
CA TYR A 14 4.52 -1.99 -12.65
C TYR A 14 5.31 -2.94 -13.56
N GLU A 15 6.28 -3.68 -12.99
CA GLU A 15 7.17 -4.59 -13.72
C GLU A 15 6.41 -5.64 -14.57
N LEU A 16 5.23 -6.09 -14.13
CA LEU A 16 4.43 -7.08 -14.85
C LEU A 16 3.60 -6.50 -16.00
N CYS A 17 3.48 -5.18 -16.08
CA CYS A 17 2.79 -4.48 -17.18
C CYS A 17 3.51 -3.16 -17.51
N PRO A 18 4.75 -3.23 -17.99
CA PRO A 18 5.59 -2.05 -18.21
C PRO A 18 5.06 -1.10 -19.29
N ASP A 19 4.20 -1.60 -20.16
CA ASP A 19 3.57 -0.80 -21.23
C ASP A 19 2.40 0.06 -20.73
N VAL A 20 1.90 -0.17 -19.50
CA VAL A 20 0.80 0.60 -18.94
C VAL A 20 1.37 1.79 -18.18
N PRO A 21 1.06 3.04 -18.60
CA PRO A 21 1.54 4.25 -17.92
C PRO A 21 0.88 4.43 -16.55
N THR A 22 1.48 5.24 -15.69
CA THR A 22 0.86 5.66 -14.43
C THR A 22 -0.12 6.83 -14.67
N PHE A 23 -1.01 7.08 -13.71
CA PHE A 23 -1.85 8.29 -13.76
C PHE A 23 -1.01 9.56 -13.77
N ILE A 24 0.10 9.57 -13.02
CA ILE A 24 1.03 10.70 -12.94
C ILE A 24 1.66 10.99 -14.31
N GLU A 25 2.11 9.96 -15.03
CA GLU A 25 2.67 10.11 -16.38
C GLU A 25 1.64 10.67 -17.39
N GLN A 26 0.35 10.45 -17.13
CA GLN A 26 -0.74 10.99 -17.95
C GLN A 26 -1.23 12.37 -17.50
N GLY A 27 -0.55 13.01 -16.53
CA GLY A 27 -0.88 14.34 -16.05
C GLY A 27 -1.91 14.39 -14.92
N TYR A 28 -2.33 13.25 -14.38
CA TYR A 28 -3.23 13.19 -13.23
C TYR A 28 -2.43 12.98 -11.95
N ALA A 29 -2.52 13.89 -11.00
CA ALA A 29 -1.87 13.77 -9.68
C ALA A 29 -2.62 12.76 -8.79
N ILE A 30 -2.77 11.52 -9.27
CA ILE A 30 -3.46 10.44 -8.57
C ILE A 30 -2.43 9.37 -8.24
N GLU A 31 -2.27 9.12 -6.94
CA GLU A 31 -1.56 7.99 -6.39
C GLU A 31 -2.54 7.20 -5.52
N SER A 32 -2.74 5.94 -5.84
CA SER A 32 -3.62 5.05 -5.08
C SER A 32 -3.01 3.65 -5.09
N GLY A 33 -2.68 3.17 -3.93
CA GLY A 33 -2.14 1.83 -3.74
C GLY A 33 -3.01 1.02 -2.78
N LYS A 34 -2.99 -0.29 -2.91
CA LYS A 34 -3.51 -1.18 -1.87
C LYS A 34 -2.38 -1.58 -0.95
N TYR A 35 -2.60 -1.45 0.33
CA TYR A 35 -1.68 -1.89 1.36
C TYR A 35 -2.26 -3.06 2.16
N ARG A 36 -1.37 -3.84 2.73
CA ARG A 36 -1.68 -4.88 3.69
C ARG A 36 -0.76 -4.71 4.88
N GLY A 37 -1.28 -4.95 6.08
CA GLY A 37 -0.49 -4.79 7.28
C GLY A 37 -1.00 -5.70 8.39
N LEU A 38 -0.22 -5.78 9.45
CA LEU A 38 -0.63 -6.39 10.71
C LEU A 38 -0.93 -5.29 11.72
N ALA A 39 -1.95 -5.51 12.51
CA ALA A 39 -2.31 -4.66 13.62
C ALA A 39 -2.14 -5.43 14.94
N THR A 40 -1.76 -4.71 15.97
CA THR A 40 -1.65 -5.21 17.33
C THR A 40 -2.56 -4.39 18.25
N PRO A 41 -2.91 -4.89 19.44
CA PRO A 41 -3.53 -4.06 20.45
C PRO A 41 -2.68 -2.81 20.75
N GLN A 42 -3.34 -1.70 21.08
CA GLN A 42 -2.68 -0.41 21.25
C GLN A 42 -1.63 -0.40 22.37
N ASN A 43 -1.84 -1.18 23.42
CA ASN A 43 -1.04 -1.16 24.65
C ASN A 43 -0.07 -2.35 24.77
N ILE A 44 0.50 -2.83 23.67
CA ILE A 44 1.56 -3.84 23.74
C ILE A 44 2.86 -3.19 24.28
N PRO A 45 3.70 -3.95 25.03
CA PRO A 45 5.00 -3.46 25.47
C PRO A 45 5.86 -2.97 24.30
N ALA A 46 6.66 -1.94 24.53
CA ALA A 46 7.54 -1.36 23.51
C ALA A 46 8.50 -2.39 22.90
N GLU A 47 9.03 -3.28 23.73
CA GLU A 47 9.91 -4.37 23.31
C GLU A 47 9.20 -5.34 22.33
N ALA A 48 7.94 -5.68 22.62
CA ALA A 48 7.16 -6.55 21.74
C ALA A 48 6.90 -5.86 20.39
N ARG A 49 6.61 -4.56 20.40
CA ARG A 49 6.45 -3.77 19.18
C ARG A 49 7.73 -3.78 18.34
N GLN A 50 8.87 -3.48 18.97
CA GLN A 50 10.16 -3.46 18.30
C GLN A 50 10.53 -4.82 17.74
N TYR A 51 10.29 -5.89 18.49
CA TYR A 51 10.51 -7.26 18.03
C TYR A 51 9.69 -7.57 16.77
N LEU A 52 8.40 -7.26 16.79
CA LEU A 52 7.50 -7.49 15.65
C LEU A 52 7.94 -6.66 14.43
N GLU A 53 8.25 -5.38 14.57
CA GLU A 53 8.73 -4.55 13.46
C GLU A 53 10.02 -5.10 12.85
N THR A 54 10.97 -5.54 13.70
CA THR A 54 12.22 -6.17 13.23
C THR A 54 11.94 -7.44 12.45
N LYS A 55 11.09 -8.33 12.97
CA LYS A 55 10.74 -9.59 12.29
C LYS A 55 9.99 -9.37 10.98
N PHE A 56 9.15 -8.34 10.92
CA PHE A 56 8.49 -7.95 9.68
C PHE A 56 9.46 -7.40 8.65
N ALA A 57 10.42 -6.57 9.07
CA ALA A 57 11.45 -6.06 8.18
C ALA A 57 12.30 -7.20 7.60
N GLU A 58 12.72 -8.16 8.44
CA GLU A 58 13.44 -9.36 8.04
C GLU A 58 12.62 -10.20 7.03
N LEU A 59 11.33 -10.42 7.30
CA LEU A 59 10.43 -11.13 6.40
C LEU A 59 10.31 -10.43 5.05
N CYS A 60 10.09 -9.11 5.05
CA CYS A 60 9.96 -8.35 3.82
C CYS A 60 11.26 -8.29 2.99
N ALA A 61 12.41 -8.43 3.65
CA ALA A 61 13.72 -8.54 2.99
C ALA A 61 14.01 -9.96 2.45
N ASN A 62 13.25 -10.97 2.86
CA ASN A 62 13.47 -12.35 2.44
C ASN A 62 13.13 -12.54 0.95
N PRO A 63 14.06 -13.05 0.12
CA PRO A 63 13.85 -13.20 -1.33
C PRO A 63 12.69 -14.13 -1.70
N GLU A 64 12.45 -15.20 -0.94
CA GLU A 64 11.34 -16.11 -1.20
C GLU A 64 9.99 -15.46 -0.93
N TYR A 65 9.90 -14.68 0.16
CA TYR A 65 8.71 -13.89 0.46
C TYR A 65 8.45 -12.85 -0.63
N GLN A 66 9.48 -12.11 -1.06
CA GLN A 66 9.36 -11.13 -2.15
C GLN A 66 8.89 -11.78 -3.45
N LYS A 67 9.42 -12.95 -3.77
CA LYS A 67 8.99 -13.72 -4.95
C LYS A 67 7.53 -14.14 -4.84
N ALA A 68 7.10 -14.64 -3.68
CA ALA A 68 5.71 -15.03 -3.45
C ALA A 68 4.75 -13.83 -3.53
N VAL A 69 5.14 -12.67 -3.00
CA VAL A 69 4.36 -11.43 -3.08
C VAL A 69 4.24 -10.97 -4.54
N LYS A 70 5.34 -10.94 -5.28
CA LYS A 70 5.36 -10.56 -6.71
C LYS A 70 4.52 -11.52 -7.56
N SER A 71 4.58 -12.82 -7.30
CA SER A 71 3.76 -13.81 -8.03
C SER A 71 2.25 -13.64 -7.80
N SER A 72 1.87 -12.99 -6.69
CA SER A 72 0.47 -12.62 -6.40
C SER A 72 0.05 -11.29 -7.03
N GLY A 73 0.88 -10.69 -7.87
CA GLY A 73 0.60 -9.41 -8.52
C GLY A 73 0.74 -8.20 -7.58
N LEU A 74 1.49 -8.33 -6.48
CA LEU A 74 1.71 -7.26 -5.51
C LEU A 74 3.17 -6.80 -5.53
N MET A 75 3.41 -5.55 -5.15
CA MET A 75 4.76 -5.03 -4.95
C MET A 75 5.14 -5.14 -3.47
N PRO A 76 6.21 -5.89 -3.13
CA PRO A 76 6.68 -5.95 -1.75
C PRO A 76 7.30 -4.63 -1.35
N GLN A 77 6.73 -3.98 -0.34
CA GLN A 77 7.26 -2.75 0.22
C GLN A 77 7.05 -2.77 1.73
N PHE A 78 8.15 -2.65 2.47
CA PHE A 78 8.08 -2.57 3.92
C PHE A 78 7.83 -1.12 4.36
N GLN A 79 6.94 -0.96 5.34
CA GLN A 79 6.72 0.29 6.06
C GLN A 79 6.78 0.03 7.56
N THR A 80 7.43 0.92 8.31
CA THR A 80 7.38 0.90 9.78
C THR A 80 5.97 1.15 10.27
N GLY A 81 5.64 0.72 11.49
CA GLY A 81 4.33 0.97 12.08
C GLY A 81 3.96 2.45 12.12
N LYS A 82 4.95 3.34 12.36
CA LYS A 82 4.74 4.80 12.32
C LYS A 82 4.38 5.28 10.91
N ALA A 83 5.18 4.92 9.91
CA ALA A 83 4.93 5.34 8.54
C ALA A 83 3.61 4.77 8.00
N PHE A 84 3.32 3.52 8.31
CA PHE A 84 2.07 2.88 7.92
C PHE A 84 0.85 3.52 8.59
N GLY A 85 0.96 3.89 9.87
CA GLY A 85 -0.07 4.64 10.58
C GLY A 85 -0.40 5.99 9.94
N GLU A 86 0.61 6.72 9.44
CA GLU A 86 0.40 7.98 8.72
C GLU A 86 -0.32 7.77 7.37
N ILE A 87 0.02 6.71 6.65
CA ILE A 87 -0.68 6.34 5.41
C ILE A 87 -2.16 6.09 5.70
N ILE A 88 -2.46 5.23 6.68
CA ILE A 88 -3.84 4.91 7.07
C ILE A 88 -4.62 6.17 7.47
N ARG A 89 -3.99 7.06 8.25
CA ARG A 89 -4.63 8.31 8.68
C ARG A 89 -4.95 9.21 7.51
N THR A 90 -3.99 9.42 6.62
CA THR A 90 -4.14 10.30 5.45
C THR A 90 -5.20 9.78 4.49
N GLU A 91 -5.16 8.49 4.17
CA GLU A 91 -6.17 7.88 3.30
C GLU A 91 -7.55 7.85 3.95
N GLY A 92 -7.62 7.62 5.26
CA GLY A 92 -8.87 7.70 6.02
C GLY A 92 -9.50 9.09 5.97
N GLU A 93 -8.71 10.15 6.10
CA GLU A 93 -9.19 11.54 5.97
C GLU A 93 -9.67 11.85 4.55
N GLN A 94 -8.97 11.36 3.53
CA GLN A 94 -9.38 11.52 2.14
C GLN A 94 -10.68 10.76 1.84
N ALA A 95 -10.77 9.51 2.27
CA ALA A 95 -11.97 8.70 2.13
C ALA A 95 -13.17 9.34 2.83
N LYS A 96 -12.97 9.88 4.04
CA LYS A 96 -14.00 10.60 4.77
C LYS A 96 -14.55 11.79 3.96
N LYS A 97 -13.68 12.64 3.42
CA LYS A 97 -14.08 13.78 2.59
C LYS A 97 -14.90 13.37 1.37
N ILE A 98 -14.49 12.27 0.72
CA ILE A 98 -15.23 11.74 -0.44
C ILE A 98 -16.62 11.26 0.00
N LEU A 99 -16.70 10.48 1.07
CA LEU A 99 -17.96 9.92 1.58
C LEU A 99 -18.91 11.03 2.04
N GLU A 100 -18.40 12.10 2.68
CA GLU A 100 -19.17 13.27 3.07
C GLU A 100 -19.71 14.00 1.84
N ALA A 101 -18.89 14.22 0.81
CA ALA A 101 -19.29 14.89 -0.42
C ALA A 101 -20.42 14.14 -1.17
N TYR A 102 -20.47 12.83 -1.04
CA TYR A 102 -21.53 11.99 -1.62
C TYR A 102 -22.70 11.69 -0.65
N GLY A 103 -22.70 12.25 0.55
CA GLY A 103 -23.75 12.02 1.56
C GLY A 103 -23.79 10.57 2.10
N LEU A 104 -22.69 9.85 2.03
CA LEU A 104 -22.57 8.48 2.46
C LEU A 104 -22.11 8.32 3.93
N LEU A 105 -21.63 9.40 4.54
CA LEU A 105 -21.39 9.49 5.99
C LEU A 105 -22.53 10.27 6.64
N LYS A 106 -23.14 9.65 7.65
CA LYS A 106 -24.13 10.28 8.52
C LYS A 106 -23.45 10.77 9.80
#